data_ac5004b463dd156daaad0ea481e90796
#
_entry.id   ac5004b463dd156daaad0ea481e90796
#
_cell.length_a   1.000
_cell.length_b   1.000
_cell.length_c   1.000
_cell.angle_alpha   90.00
_cell.angle_beta   90.00
_cell.angle_gamma   90.00
#
_symmetry.space_group_name_H-M   'P 1'
#
loop_
_entity.id
_entity.type
_entity.pdbx_description
1 polymer ?
#
loop_
_entity_poly.entity_id
_entity_poly.type
_entity_poly.pdbx_seq_one_letter_code
_entity_poly.pdbx_strand_id
1 'polypeptide(L)'
;MGNPAKLKSHAMRVLKSYENDLRTSKKVLMKQTKDIEALINWDAKATPTKEIAYRPARVLMQDFTGVPAVVDLAAMRDAVAKMGGDPKKINPLSPVDLVIDHSVMVDEFGAPSSFQKNVELEFARNGERYAFLRWGQKAFDNFRVVPPGTGICHQVNLEYLAKVVWTKQEGNETVAYPDTCVGTDSHTTMINGLGVLGWGVGGIEAEA
;
A
#
# COMPACT_ATOMS: atom_id res chain seq x y z
N MET A 1 -2.50 -27.77 -0.04
CA MET A 1 -1.25 -27.67 -0.82
C MET A 1 -1.59 -27.65 -2.30
N GLY A 2 -1.37 -26.51 -2.98
CA GLY A 2 -1.73 -26.38 -4.40
C GLY A 2 -0.82 -27.20 -5.30
N ASN A 3 -1.40 -27.74 -6.36
CA ASN A 3 -0.70 -28.59 -7.34
C ASN A 3 0.46 -27.82 -7.98
N PRO A 4 1.73 -28.26 -7.85
CA PRO A 4 2.91 -27.59 -8.41
C PRO A 4 2.83 -27.30 -9.91
N ALA A 5 2.14 -28.17 -10.67
CA ALA A 5 1.93 -28.00 -12.10
C ALA A 5 1.02 -26.78 -12.43
N LYS A 6 0.02 -26.50 -11.58
CA LYS A 6 -0.85 -25.32 -11.74
C LYS A 6 -0.11 -24.02 -11.38
N LEU A 7 0.75 -24.04 -10.35
CA LEU A 7 1.61 -22.90 -9.99
C LEU A 7 2.60 -22.59 -11.12
N LYS A 8 3.23 -23.62 -11.69
CA LYS A 8 4.16 -23.50 -12.82
C LYS A 8 3.47 -22.93 -14.08
N SER A 9 2.26 -23.39 -14.38
CA SER A 9 1.45 -22.89 -15.49
C SER A 9 1.01 -21.44 -15.28
N HIS A 10 0.71 -21.03 -14.03
CA HIS A 10 0.35 -19.66 -13.70
C HIS A 10 1.58 -18.73 -13.77
N ALA A 11 2.71 -19.15 -13.21
CA ALA A 11 3.97 -18.41 -13.28
C ALA A 11 4.41 -18.18 -14.74
N MET A 12 4.23 -19.17 -15.63
CA MET A 12 4.54 -19.05 -17.05
C MET A 12 3.57 -18.12 -17.80
N ARG A 13 2.30 -18.00 -17.38
CA ARG A 13 1.36 -17.01 -17.94
C ARG A 13 1.71 -15.59 -17.50
N VAL A 14 2.07 -15.40 -16.24
CA VAL A 14 2.56 -14.11 -15.73
C VAL A 14 3.82 -13.69 -16.48
N LEU A 15 4.77 -14.60 -16.72
CA LEU A 15 5.95 -14.32 -17.56
C LEU A 15 5.57 -13.85 -18.97
N LYS A 16 4.62 -14.50 -19.63
CA LYS A 16 4.19 -14.12 -21.00
C LYS A 16 3.50 -12.76 -21.04
N SER A 17 2.73 -12.36 -20.02
CA SER A 17 2.12 -11.03 -19.98
C SER A 17 3.17 -9.94 -19.75
N TYR A 18 4.22 -10.23 -18.98
CA TYR A 18 5.36 -9.33 -18.79
C TYR A 18 6.28 -9.23 -20.00
N GLU A 19 6.38 -10.25 -20.86
CA GLU A 19 7.14 -10.19 -22.10
C GLU A 19 6.63 -9.11 -23.07
N ASN A 20 5.35 -8.82 -23.05
CA ASN A 20 4.74 -7.78 -23.90
C ASN A 20 4.98 -6.35 -23.40
N ASP A 21 5.18 -6.16 -22.09
CA ASP A 21 5.43 -4.85 -21.47
C ASP A 21 6.92 -4.51 -21.29
N LEU A 22 7.79 -5.52 -21.34
CA LEU A 22 9.23 -5.36 -21.09
C LEU A 22 10.05 -5.42 -22.38
N ARG A 23 10.02 -4.37 -23.18
CA ARG A 23 11.15 -4.02 -24.09
C ARG A 23 12.41 -3.60 -23.31
N THR A 24 12.48 -3.88 -22.02
CA THR A 24 13.59 -3.57 -21.13
C THR A 24 14.50 -4.78 -20.97
N SER A 25 15.74 -4.53 -21.24
CA SER A 25 16.96 -5.36 -21.25
C SER A 25 16.81 -6.84 -20.76
N LYS A 26 17.36 -7.75 -21.56
CA LYS A 26 17.60 -9.18 -21.28
C LYS A 26 18.03 -9.49 -19.84
N LYS A 27 18.69 -8.55 -19.18
CA LYS A 27 19.18 -8.63 -17.80
C LYS A 27 18.04 -8.58 -16.75
N VAL A 28 17.00 -7.80 -16.98
CA VAL A 28 15.82 -7.69 -16.09
C VAL A 28 14.97 -8.96 -16.22
N LEU A 29 14.73 -9.44 -17.43
CA LEU A 29 14.01 -10.70 -17.68
C LEU A 29 14.70 -11.90 -17.02
N MET A 30 16.04 -12.00 -17.10
CA MET A 30 16.79 -13.07 -16.46
C MET A 30 16.72 -13.01 -14.93
N LYS A 31 16.68 -11.83 -14.34
CA LYS A 31 16.49 -11.67 -12.88
C LYS A 31 15.10 -12.16 -12.46
N GLN A 32 14.06 -11.74 -13.13
CA GLN A 32 12.67 -12.14 -12.84
C GLN A 32 12.46 -13.65 -13.00
N THR A 33 13.03 -14.28 -14.03
CA THR A 33 12.99 -15.74 -14.22
C THR A 33 13.61 -16.46 -13.03
N LYS A 34 14.77 -16.03 -12.56
CA LYS A 34 15.43 -16.60 -11.39
C LYS A 34 14.63 -16.42 -10.10
N ASP A 35 13.91 -15.31 -9.96
CA ASP A 35 13.05 -15.04 -8.81
C ASP A 35 11.83 -15.97 -8.81
N ILE A 36 11.22 -16.20 -9.96
CA ILE A 36 10.11 -17.15 -10.12
C ILE A 36 10.58 -18.60 -9.86
N GLU A 37 11.74 -18.99 -10.39
CA GLU A 37 12.32 -20.31 -10.12
C GLU A 37 12.60 -20.52 -8.63
N ALA A 38 13.08 -19.49 -7.93
CA ALA A 38 13.30 -19.54 -6.49
C ALA A 38 12.01 -19.74 -5.69
N LEU A 39 10.91 -19.08 -6.09
CA LEU A 39 9.60 -19.27 -5.46
C LEU A 39 9.02 -20.67 -5.75
N ILE A 40 9.20 -21.19 -6.96
CA ILE A 40 8.74 -22.55 -7.33
C ILE A 40 9.47 -23.62 -6.51
N ASN A 41 10.76 -23.40 -6.27
CA ASN A 41 11.63 -24.33 -5.56
C ASN A 41 11.78 -23.98 -4.06
N TRP A 42 10.92 -23.11 -3.53
CA TRP A 42 10.99 -22.67 -2.14
C TRP A 42 10.77 -23.84 -1.18
N ASP A 43 11.68 -23.96 -0.21
CA ASP A 43 11.57 -24.90 0.90
C ASP A 43 11.44 -24.11 2.21
N ALA A 44 10.33 -24.32 2.90
CA ALA A 44 10.01 -23.65 4.17
C ALA A 44 11.00 -23.94 5.30
N LYS A 45 11.80 -25.01 5.19
CA LYS A 45 12.79 -25.42 6.20
C LYS A 45 14.22 -24.99 5.87
N ALA A 46 14.46 -24.54 4.65
CA ALA A 46 15.77 -24.06 4.24
C ALA A 46 16.08 -22.69 4.84
N THR A 47 17.37 -22.42 5.09
CA THR A 47 17.82 -21.07 5.41
C THR A 47 17.64 -20.17 4.18
N PRO A 48 16.98 -18.99 4.30
CA PRO A 48 16.81 -18.08 3.19
C PRO A 48 18.16 -17.63 2.62
N THR A 49 18.34 -17.80 1.31
CA THR A 49 19.60 -17.46 0.61
C THR A 49 19.38 -16.51 -0.55
N LYS A 50 18.12 -16.15 -0.83
CA LYS A 50 17.78 -15.33 -1.98
C LYS A 50 16.76 -14.24 -1.62
N GLU A 51 17.07 -13.03 -2.07
CA GLU A 51 16.15 -11.91 -2.09
C GLU A 51 15.39 -11.87 -3.41
N ILE A 52 14.11 -11.54 -3.35
CA ILE A 52 13.24 -11.31 -4.52
C ILE A 52 12.66 -9.91 -4.46
N ALA A 53 12.38 -9.33 -5.62
CA ALA A 53 11.60 -8.10 -5.70
C ALA A 53 10.14 -8.40 -5.28
N TYR A 54 9.63 -7.58 -4.37
CA TYR A 54 8.30 -7.75 -3.81
C TYR A 54 7.46 -6.48 -4.03
N ARG A 55 6.21 -6.66 -4.47
CA ARG A 55 5.22 -5.58 -4.55
C ARG A 55 3.99 -5.99 -3.74
N PRO A 56 3.63 -5.23 -2.71
CA PRO A 56 2.44 -5.51 -1.91
C PRO A 56 1.17 -5.28 -2.73
N ALA A 57 0.08 -5.96 -2.36
CA ALA A 57 -1.24 -5.72 -2.92
C ALA A 57 -1.77 -4.32 -2.55
N ARG A 58 -1.38 -3.82 -1.37
CA ARG A 58 -1.74 -2.50 -0.86
C ARG A 58 -0.73 -1.98 0.15
N VAL A 59 -0.79 -0.66 0.36
CA VAL A 59 -0.03 0.04 1.40
C VAL A 59 -1.01 0.66 2.39
N LEU A 60 -0.71 0.53 3.69
CA LEU A 60 -1.49 1.13 4.76
C LEU A 60 -0.61 2.12 5.53
N MET A 61 -1.03 3.37 5.60
CA MET A 61 -0.30 4.43 6.25
C MET A 61 -1.10 5.01 7.42
N GLN A 62 -0.43 5.31 8.51
CA GLN A 62 -0.94 6.22 9.53
C GLN A 62 -0.55 7.67 9.16
N ASP A 63 -1.17 8.67 9.79
CA ASP A 63 -1.07 10.05 9.35
C ASP A 63 0.31 10.71 9.62
N PHE A 64 1.06 10.33 10.64
CA PHE A 64 2.38 10.92 10.91
C PHE A 64 3.44 10.55 9.86
N THR A 65 3.36 9.36 9.30
CA THR A 65 4.28 8.89 8.27
C THR A 65 3.69 9.04 6.87
N GLY A 66 2.38 8.93 6.72
CA GLY A 66 1.69 8.99 5.44
C GLY A 66 1.54 10.41 4.89
N VAL A 67 1.34 11.43 5.74
CA VAL A 67 1.26 12.81 5.24
C VAL A 67 2.56 13.27 4.59
N PRO A 68 3.75 13.06 5.17
CA PRO A 68 5.02 13.31 4.48
C PRO A 68 5.14 12.59 3.14
N ALA A 69 4.78 11.29 3.06
CA ALA A 69 4.79 10.53 1.82
C ALA A 69 3.93 11.19 0.71
N VAL A 70 2.74 11.67 1.05
CA VAL A 70 1.88 12.40 0.10
C VAL A 70 2.47 13.73 -0.30
N VAL A 71 3.19 14.42 0.60
CA VAL A 71 3.91 15.67 0.29
C VAL A 71 5.01 15.41 -0.74
N ASP A 72 5.76 14.31 -0.59
CA ASP A 72 6.82 13.95 -1.54
C ASP A 72 6.24 13.63 -2.92
N LEU A 73 5.15 12.87 -2.99
CA LEU A 73 4.44 12.63 -4.26
C LEU A 73 3.95 13.94 -4.91
N ALA A 74 3.48 14.90 -4.11
CA ALA A 74 3.09 16.21 -4.61
C ALA A 74 4.30 17.00 -5.15
N ALA A 75 5.43 16.98 -4.44
CA ALA A 75 6.68 17.60 -4.87
C ALA A 75 7.22 16.96 -6.15
N MET A 76 7.11 15.63 -6.29
CA MET A 76 7.47 14.92 -7.53
C MET A 76 6.60 15.38 -8.71
N ARG A 77 5.29 15.60 -8.51
CA ARG A 77 4.40 16.18 -9.54
C ARG A 77 4.85 17.54 -10.00
N ASP A 78 5.20 18.41 -9.06
CA ASP A 78 5.72 19.75 -9.35
C ASP A 78 7.04 19.69 -10.13
N ALA A 79 7.94 18.80 -9.76
CA ALA A 79 9.20 18.60 -10.47
C ALA A 79 8.98 18.11 -11.91
N VAL A 80 8.10 17.15 -12.12
CA VAL A 80 7.75 16.64 -13.47
C VAL A 80 7.11 17.76 -14.30
N ALA A 81 6.21 18.56 -13.74
CA ALA A 81 5.61 19.69 -14.44
C ALA A 81 6.66 20.74 -14.86
N LYS A 82 7.61 21.07 -13.96
CA LYS A 82 8.72 22.00 -14.26
C LYS A 82 9.65 21.49 -15.36
N MET A 83 9.79 20.15 -15.50
CA MET A 83 10.54 19.52 -16.58
C MET A 83 9.73 19.40 -17.88
N GLY A 84 8.50 19.89 -17.95
CA GLY A 84 7.63 19.79 -19.13
C GLY A 84 6.95 18.43 -19.31
N GLY A 85 6.99 17.56 -18.31
CA GLY A 85 6.31 16.27 -18.30
C GLY A 85 4.87 16.34 -17.78
N ASP A 86 4.15 15.24 -17.92
CA ASP A 86 2.78 15.10 -17.39
C ASP A 86 2.82 14.72 -15.90
N PRO A 87 2.42 15.60 -14.95
CA PRO A 87 2.42 15.31 -13.53
C PRO A 87 1.46 14.17 -13.14
N LYS A 88 0.45 13.86 -13.94
CA LYS A 88 -0.47 12.75 -13.69
C LYS A 88 0.19 11.38 -13.74
N LYS A 89 1.40 11.28 -14.30
CA LYS A 89 2.19 10.04 -14.27
C LYS A 89 2.69 9.68 -12.87
N ILE A 90 2.74 10.65 -11.96
CA ILE A 90 3.11 10.42 -10.56
C ILE A 90 1.85 10.01 -9.79
N ASN A 91 1.76 8.74 -9.47
CA ASN A 91 0.71 8.12 -8.67
C ASN A 91 1.32 7.00 -7.81
N PRO A 92 0.72 6.65 -6.68
CA PRO A 92 1.08 5.44 -5.96
C PRO A 92 1.00 4.22 -6.88
N LEU A 93 2.03 3.37 -6.87
CA LEU A 93 2.08 2.18 -7.72
C LEU A 93 1.19 1.04 -7.22
N SER A 94 0.89 1.04 -5.92
CA SER A 94 -0.06 0.13 -5.26
C SER A 94 -1.18 0.96 -4.63
N PRO A 95 -2.37 0.40 -4.40
CA PRO A 95 -3.42 1.07 -3.65
C PRO A 95 -2.95 1.47 -2.26
N VAL A 96 -3.20 2.71 -1.86
CA VAL A 96 -2.80 3.27 -0.56
C VAL A 96 -4.04 3.70 0.21
N ASP A 97 -4.14 3.24 1.45
CA ASP A 97 -5.07 3.76 2.45
C ASP A 97 -4.28 4.51 3.53
N LEU A 98 -4.60 5.79 3.73
CA LEU A 98 -4.06 6.60 4.81
C LEU A 98 -5.15 6.80 5.86
N VAL A 99 -4.90 6.32 7.07
CA VAL A 99 -5.83 6.46 8.21
C VAL A 99 -5.36 7.61 9.10
N ILE A 100 -6.28 8.52 9.40
CA ILE A 100 -6.02 9.62 10.33
C ILE A 100 -6.36 9.14 11.73
N ASP A 101 -5.33 8.84 12.52
CA ASP A 101 -5.52 8.26 13.86
C ASP A 101 -4.49 8.73 14.90
N HIS A 102 -3.21 8.68 14.59
CA HIS A 102 -2.14 8.96 15.55
C HIS A 102 -2.06 10.43 15.98
N SER A 103 -2.53 11.36 15.17
CA SER A 103 -2.55 12.78 15.49
C SER A 103 -3.81 13.22 16.23
N VAL A 104 -4.79 12.34 16.37
CA VAL A 104 -6.06 12.65 17.02
C VAL A 104 -5.85 12.73 18.54
N MET A 105 -6.25 13.85 19.13
CA MET A 105 -6.10 14.10 20.57
C MET A 105 -7.46 14.14 21.26
N VAL A 106 -7.48 13.72 22.52
CA VAL A 106 -8.64 13.87 23.43
C VAL A 106 -8.36 15.04 24.35
N ASP A 107 -8.99 16.16 24.10
CA ASP A 107 -8.85 17.39 24.91
C ASP A 107 -9.97 17.46 25.98
N GLU A 108 -11.16 17.00 25.67
CA GLU A 108 -12.34 17.00 26.54
C GLU A 108 -12.79 15.57 26.87
N PHE A 109 -13.21 15.33 28.09
CA PHE A 109 -13.63 14.01 28.53
C PHE A 109 -14.75 14.10 29.60
N GLY A 110 -15.40 12.97 29.89
CA GLY A 110 -16.32 12.80 31.01
C GLY A 110 -17.68 13.51 30.91
N ALA A 111 -18.00 14.14 29.77
CA ALA A 111 -19.30 14.80 29.54
C ALA A 111 -19.93 14.36 28.22
N PRO A 112 -21.27 14.37 28.08
CA PRO A 112 -21.94 14.03 26.83
C PRO A 112 -21.52 14.89 25.63
N SER A 113 -21.07 16.13 25.87
CA SER A 113 -20.61 17.06 24.84
C SER A 113 -19.14 16.87 24.45
N SER A 114 -18.37 16.05 25.16
CA SER A 114 -16.91 15.92 24.96
C SER A 114 -16.57 15.42 23.56
N PHE A 115 -17.31 14.46 23.04
CA PHE A 115 -17.07 13.95 21.68
C PHE A 115 -17.17 15.07 20.63
N GLN A 116 -18.26 15.84 20.66
CA GLN A 116 -18.48 16.91 19.68
C GLN A 116 -17.40 18.00 19.79
N LYS A 117 -17.03 18.37 21.00
CA LYS A 117 -15.95 19.36 21.24
C LYS A 117 -14.59 18.87 20.71
N ASN A 118 -14.25 17.60 20.95
CA ASN A 118 -13.02 17.02 20.42
C ASN A 118 -13.00 17.04 18.89
N VAL A 119 -14.13 16.73 18.23
CA VAL A 119 -14.23 16.82 16.76
C VAL A 119 -14.00 18.25 16.28
N GLU A 120 -14.61 19.25 16.92
CA GLU A 120 -14.45 20.65 16.57
C GLU A 120 -12.99 21.12 16.75
N LEU A 121 -12.35 20.75 17.86
CA LEU A 121 -10.95 21.06 18.13
C LEU A 121 -10.01 20.37 17.13
N GLU A 122 -10.26 19.11 16.78
CA GLU A 122 -9.49 18.36 15.82
C GLU A 122 -9.50 19.03 14.44
N PHE A 123 -10.68 19.40 13.93
CA PHE A 123 -10.79 20.09 12.64
C PHE A 123 -10.24 21.52 12.67
N ALA A 124 -10.38 22.23 13.78
CA ALA A 124 -9.76 23.56 13.95
C ALA A 124 -8.23 23.49 13.95
N ARG A 125 -7.67 22.47 14.58
CA ARG A 125 -6.21 22.25 14.70
C ARG A 125 -5.58 21.78 13.39
N ASN A 126 -6.20 20.88 12.67
CA ASN A 126 -5.66 20.13 11.55
C ASN A 126 -6.34 20.42 10.20
N GLY A 127 -7.10 21.49 10.08
CA GLY A 127 -7.88 21.82 8.88
C GLY A 127 -7.06 21.91 7.60
N GLU A 128 -5.85 22.50 7.65
CA GLU A 128 -4.95 22.57 6.49
C GLU A 128 -4.51 21.17 6.03
N ARG A 129 -4.12 20.31 6.96
CA ARG A 129 -3.74 18.93 6.69
C ARG A 129 -4.88 18.18 6.01
N TYR A 130 -6.08 18.33 6.49
CA TYR A 130 -7.25 17.66 5.92
C TYR A 130 -7.63 18.19 4.55
N ALA A 131 -7.47 19.49 4.33
CA ALA A 131 -7.64 20.07 2.99
C ALA A 131 -6.62 19.50 2.00
N PHE A 132 -5.36 19.37 2.41
CA PHE A 132 -4.29 18.76 1.62
C PHE A 132 -4.57 17.28 1.32
N LEU A 133 -4.94 16.48 2.31
CA LEU A 133 -5.26 15.07 2.11
C LEU A 133 -6.49 14.87 1.21
N ARG A 134 -7.51 15.74 1.33
CA ARG A 134 -8.66 15.75 0.44
C ARG A 134 -8.28 16.08 -1.01
N TRP A 135 -7.33 17.00 -1.19
CA TRP A 135 -6.73 17.23 -2.50
C TRP A 135 -6.05 15.95 -3.02
N GLY A 136 -5.23 15.30 -2.19
CA GLY A 136 -4.53 14.06 -2.55
C GLY A 136 -5.47 12.96 -3.06
N GLN A 137 -6.60 12.72 -2.38
CA GLN A 137 -7.62 11.76 -2.82
C GLN A 137 -8.20 12.07 -4.21
N LYS A 138 -8.23 13.34 -4.61
CA LYS A 138 -8.73 13.74 -5.94
C LYS A 138 -7.63 13.75 -6.99
N ALA A 139 -6.40 13.97 -6.56
CA ALA A 139 -5.25 14.13 -7.44
C ALA A 139 -4.63 12.78 -7.82
N PHE A 140 -4.63 11.81 -6.90
CA PHE A 140 -4.03 10.49 -7.10
C PHE A 140 -5.09 9.41 -7.32
N ASP A 141 -4.87 8.51 -8.28
CA ASP A 141 -5.83 7.48 -8.66
C ASP A 141 -5.91 6.33 -7.63
N ASN A 142 -4.79 6.04 -6.96
CA ASN A 142 -4.64 4.90 -6.04
C ASN A 142 -4.52 5.33 -4.57
N PHE A 143 -5.10 6.47 -4.19
CA PHE A 143 -4.97 7.02 -2.85
C PHE A 143 -6.33 7.28 -2.21
N ARG A 144 -6.51 6.79 -1.00
CA ARG A 144 -7.73 6.94 -0.21
C ARG A 144 -7.40 7.35 1.22
N VAL A 145 -8.20 8.24 1.80
CA VAL A 145 -8.06 8.71 3.19
C VAL A 145 -9.24 8.23 4.01
N VAL A 146 -8.94 7.62 5.14
CA VAL A 146 -9.91 7.29 6.19
C VAL A 146 -9.93 8.44 7.19
N PRO A 147 -11.09 9.08 7.41
CA PRO A 147 -11.17 10.29 8.24
C PRO A 147 -10.90 9.99 9.73
N PRO A 148 -10.62 11.04 10.55
CA PRO A 148 -10.44 10.88 11.98
C PRO A 148 -11.71 10.37 12.67
N GLY A 149 -11.53 9.68 13.80
CA GLY A 149 -12.64 9.13 14.57
C GLY A 149 -13.13 7.75 14.14
N THR A 150 -12.45 7.11 13.20
CA THR A 150 -12.80 5.76 12.70
C THR A 150 -12.01 4.63 13.36
N GLY A 151 -11.17 4.95 14.33
CA GLY A 151 -10.35 3.98 15.08
C GLY A 151 -8.90 3.91 14.60
N ILE A 152 -8.09 3.16 15.33
CA ILE A 152 -6.64 3.02 15.13
C ILE A 152 -6.33 2.29 13.81
N CYS A 153 -5.33 2.79 13.07
CA CYS A 153 -4.89 2.31 11.78
C CYS A 153 -4.58 0.80 11.78
N HIS A 154 -3.69 0.38 12.68
CA HIS A 154 -3.17 -0.98 12.71
C HIS A 154 -3.93 -1.90 13.68
N GLN A 155 -5.20 -1.62 13.93
CA GLN A 155 -6.14 -2.47 14.68
C GLN A 155 -7.43 -2.59 13.88
N VAL A 156 -8.44 -1.78 14.22
CA VAL A 156 -9.78 -1.84 13.59
C VAL A 156 -9.70 -1.60 12.07
N ASN A 157 -8.96 -0.58 11.64
CA ASN A 157 -8.85 -0.27 10.22
C ASN A 157 -8.02 -1.28 9.44
N LEU A 158 -6.96 -1.83 10.03
CA LEU A 158 -6.16 -2.87 9.41
C LEU A 158 -7.01 -4.09 9.03
N GLU A 159 -7.85 -4.54 9.95
CA GLU A 159 -8.78 -5.67 9.75
C GLU A 159 -9.91 -5.29 8.79
N TYR A 160 -10.56 -4.14 9.01
CA TYR A 160 -11.70 -3.69 8.20
C TYR A 160 -11.37 -3.47 6.72
N LEU A 161 -10.18 -2.98 6.42
CA LEU A 161 -9.70 -2.72 5.07
C LEU A 161 -9.13 -3.96 4.38
N ALA A 162 -8.89 -5.05 5.12
CA ALA A 162 -8.38 -6.29 4.57
C ALA A 162 -9.42 -6.98 3.67
N LYS A 163 -8.98 -7.51 2.54
CA LYS A 163 -9.84 -8.22 1.59
C LYS A 163 -9.54 -9.71 1.50
N VAL A 164 -8.43 -10.17 2.06
CA VAL A 164 -7.87 -11.52 1.94
C VAL A 164 -7.52 -11.90 0.51
N VAL A 165 -8.41 -11.60 -0.45
CA VAL A 165 -8.19 -11.77 -1.90
C VAL A 165 -8.55 -10.49 -2.64
N TRP A 166 -7.63 -10.04 -3.47
CA TRP A 166 -7.81 -8.93 -4.40
C TRP A 166 -8.08 -9.45 -5.81
N THR A 167 -8.76 -8.63 -6.60
CA THR A 167 -8.93 -8.88 -8.03
C THR A 167 -8.51 -7.67 -8.84
N LYS A 168 -7.93 -7.93 -10.01
CA LYS A 168 -7.54 -6.90 -10.98
C LYS A 168 -7.95 -7.35 -12.38
N GLN A 169 -8.42 -6.40 -13.19
CA GLN A 169 -8.65 -6.66 -14.60
C GLN A 169 -7.33 -6.51 -15.37
N GLU A 170 -6.98 -7.53 -16.14
CA GLU A 170 -5.83 -7.53 -17.05
C GLU A 170 -6.32 -7.91 -18.45
N GLY A 171 -6.56 -6.89 -19.28
CA GLY A 171 -7.25 -7.06 -20.56
C GLY A 171 -8.68 -7.60 -20.34
N ASN A 172 -8.97 -8.77 -20.90
CA ASN A 172 -10.28 -9.44 -20.78
C ASN A 172 -10.35 -10.45 -19.61
N GLU A 173 -9.29 -10.59 -18.83
CA GLU A 173 -9.22 -11.56 -17.74
C GLU A 173 -9.29 -10.87 -16.38
N THR A 174 -9.97 -11.51 -15.43
CA THR A 174 -9.93 -11.12 -14.01
C THR A 174 -8.89 -11.97 -13.31
N VAL A 175 -7.83 -11.34 -12.83
CA VAL A 175 -6.77 -12.01 -12.06
C VAL A 175 -7.06 -11.85 -10.58
N ALA A 176 -7.10 -12.97 -9.83
CA ALA A 176 -7.21 -12.98 -8.38
C ALA A 176 -5.83 -13.23 -7.76
N TYR A 177 -5.51 -12.47 -6.70
CA TYR A 177 -4.24 -12.60 -5.98
C TYR A 177 -4.45 -12.38 -4.47
N PRO A 178 -3.58 -12.97 -3.62
CA PRO A 178 -3.71 -12.83 -2.17
C PRO A 178 -3.48 -11.38 -1.72
N ASP A 179 -4.19 -10.98 -0.66
CA ASP A 179 -3.90 -9.73 0.04
C ASP A 179 -2.53 -9.82 0.71
N THR A 180 -1.76 -8.76 0.52
CA THR A 180 -0.47 -8.54 1.18
C THR A 180 -0.37 -7.06 1.49
N CYS A 181 0.02 -6.73 2.71
CA CYS A 181 0.00 -5.36 3.21
C CYS A 181 1.39 -4.91 3.65
N VAL A 182 1.89 -3.84 3.06
CA VAL A 182 2.99 -3.07 3.64
C VAL A 182 2.40 -1.87 4.36
N GLY A 183 2.79 -1.64 5.60
CA GLY A 183 2.31 -0.51 6.39
C GLY A 183 3.45 0.28 7.01
N THR A 184 3.20 1.55 7.26
CA THR A 184 4.18 2.49 7.83
C THR A 184 4.30 2.39 9.35
N ASP A 185 4.03 1.22 9.90
CA ASP A 185 4.13 0.92 11.34
C ASP A 185 4.50 -0.54 11.57
N SER A 186 5.26 -0.84 12.63
CA SER A 186 5.59 -2.21 13.04
C SER A 186 4.36 -3.07 13.35
N HIS A 187 3.25 -2.46 13.77
CA HIS A 187 1.98 -3.14 14.06
C HIS A 187 1.26 -3.68 12.81
N THR A 188 1.72 -3.34 11.60
CA THR A 188 1.15 -3.89 10.35
C THR A 188 1.16 -5.42 10.33
N THR A 189 2.13 -6.04 11.00
CA THR A 189 2.22 -7.51 11.12
C THR A 189 1.05 -8.15 11.87
N MET A 190 0.22 -7.39 12.59
CA MET A 190 -0.99 -7.91 13.26
C MET A 190 -2.00 -8.50 12.27
N ILE A 191 -1.99 -8.06 10.99
CA ILE A 191 -2.85 -8.60 9.94
C ILE A 191 -2.57 -10.09 9.66
N ASN A 192 -1.42 -10.61 10.08
CA ASN A 192 -1.09 -12.02 9.94
C ASN A 192 -2.12 -12.94 10.63
N GLY A 193 -2.84 -12.43 11.63
CA GLY A 193 -3.96 -13.14 12.27
C GLY A 193 -5.10 -13.50 11.32
N LEU A 194 -5.26 -12.78 10.20
CA LEU A 194 -6.20 -13.08 9.12
C LEU A 194 -5.59 -13.94 8.00
N GLY A 195 -4.36 -14.40 8.15
CA GLY A 195 -3.63 -15.12 7.09
C GLY A 195 -3.15 -14.21 5.96
N VAL A 196 -3.10 -12.90 6.18
CA VAL A 196 -2.57 -11.90 5.25
C VAL A 196 -1.12 -11.61 5.62
N LEU A 197 -0.21 -11.62 4.64
CA LEU A 197 1.17 -11.22 4.87
C LEU A 197 1.23 -9.70 5.11
N GLY A 198 1.60 -9.31 6.34
CA GLY A 198 1.81 -7.93 6.73
C GLY A 198 3.27 -7.65 7.03
N TRP A 199 3.78 -6.52 6.53
CA TRP A 199 5.14 -6.06 6.74
C TRP A 199 5.13 -4.59 7.16
N GLY A 200 5.71 -4.31 8.33
CA GLY A 200 5.88 -2.95 8.84
C GLY A 200 7.20 -2.34 8.37
N VAL A 201 7.11 -1.12 7.83
CA VAL A 201 8.27 -0.33 7.38
C VAL A 201 8.12 1.12 7.87
N GLY A 202 9.15 1.94 7.70
CA GLY A 202 9.02 3.39 7.88
C GLY A 202 8.33 4.08 6.70
N GLY A 203 8.06 5.39 6.82
CA GLY A 203 7.43 6.17 5.75
C GLY A 203 8.26 6.20 4.47
N ILE A 204 9.58 6.41 4.58
CA ILE A 204 10.50 6.47 3.45
C ILE A 204 10.58 5.13 2.70
N GLU A 205 10.62 4.02 3.43
CA GLU A 205 10.64 2.69 2.81
C GLU A 205 9.33 2.36 2.09
N ALA A 206 8.21 2.93 2.53
CA ALA A 206 6.92 2.74 1.86
C ALA A 206 6.83 3.53 0.54
N GLU A 207 7.60 4.60 0.39
CA GLU A 207 7.70 5.40 -0.84
C GLU A 207 8.63 4.76 -1.88
N ALA A 208 9.66 4.06 -1.43
CA ALA A 208 10.69 3.47 -2.27
C ALA A 208 10.20 2.20 -2.99
#